data_99ca31fa2070c9b1de9e2f8f84016e9a
#
_entry.id   99ca31fa2070c9b1de9e2f8f84016e9a
#
_cell.length_a   1.000
_cell.length_b   1.000
_cell.length_c   1.000
_cell.angle_alpha   90.00
_cell.angle_beta   90.00
_cell.angle_gamma   90.00
#
_symmetry.space_group_name_H-M   'P 1'
#
loop_
_entity.id
_entity.type
_entity.pdbx_description
1 polymer ?
#
loop_
_entity_poly.entity_id
_entity_poly.type
_entity_poly.pdbx_seq_one_letter_code
_entity_poly.pdbx_strand_id
1 'polypeptide(L)'
;MAFQFGTRPMITKESPISDAWKNLMLNLKKGDVILQKFSPTGFFSSAIKNSFLEKLIERKNGEVAFKDEPDAEYTAELKVNAHRMVYVKPEDMQKAQNQINAGLTVAQETPDKTVVFMSEEDWQQMKKDRAECVGCLSQCQFSTWSKANGTTGKLPDPRTYCIHKTLYEVGHGGSIKDHLLFAGHQVYRFATDPLYRNGIPSVKELIEKIKSGD
;
A
#
# COMPACT_ATOMS: atom_id res chain seq x y z
N MET A 1 5.50 28.89 -18.15
CA MET A 1 6.00 27.53 -17.80
C MET A 1 5.50 27.22 -16.41
N ALA A 2 4.96 26.03 -16.15
CA ALA A 2 4.48 25.60 -14.84
C ALA A 2 5.30 24.40 -14.36
N PHE A 3 5.59 24.34 -13.06
CA PHE A 3 6.31 23.24 -12.42
C PHE A 3 5.43 22.62 -11.35
N GLN A 4 5.44 21.29 -11.26
CA GLN A 4 4.77 20.55 -10.19
C GLN A 4 5.81 19.84 -9.34
N PHE A 5 5.79 20.11 -8.02
CA PHE A 5 6.66 19.49 -7.04
C PHE A 5 5.83 18.69 -6.03
N GLY A 6 6.17 17.42 -5.82
CA GLY A 6 5.59 16.58 -4.77
C GLY A 6 6.56 16.38 -3.61
N THR A 7 7.66 15.71 -3.86
CA THR A 7 8.59 15.25 -2.82
C THR A 7 9.47 16.37 -2.25
N ARG A 8 9.91 17.33 -3.06
CA ARG A 8 10.79 18.42 -2.57
C ARG A 8 10.18 19.23 -1.42
N PRO A 9 8.91 19.70 -1.48
CA PRO A 9 8.29 20.38 -0.36
C PRO A 9 8.16 19.53 0.91
N MET A 10 8.06 18.20 0.75
CA MET A 10 8.03 17.29 1.90
C MET A 10 9.35 17.27 2.67
N ILE A 11 10.50 17.51 2.00
CA ILE A 11 11.82 17.52 2.60
C ILE A 11 12.23 18.98 2.88
N THR A 12 11.42 19.68 3.66
CA THR A 12 11.70 21.02 4.18
C THR A 12 11.53 21.05 5.69
N LYS A 13 12.14 22.05 6.36
CA LYS A 13 12.03 22.23 7.83
C LYS A 13 10.58 22.40 8.25
N GLU A 14 9.81 23.13 7.47
CA GLU A 14 8.41 23.49 7.74
C GLU A 14 7.42 22.37 7.43
N SER A 15 7.83 21.34 6.68
CA SER A 15 6.98 20.20 6.41
C SER A 15 6.63 19.43 7.68
N PRO A 16 5.36 19.09 7.92
CA PRO A 16 4.92 18.42 9.14
C PRO A 16 5.28 16.94 9.24
N ILE A 17 5.80 16.33 8.16
CA ILE A 17 6.20 14.91 8.23
C ILE A 17 7.40 14.73 9.16
N SER A 18 7.54 13.55 9.75
CA SER A 18 8.60 13.27 10.72
C SER A 18 10.01 13.43 10.11
N ASP A 19 10.96 13.83 10.93
CA ASP A 19 12.37 13.92 10.50
C ASP A 19 12.92 12.56 10.10
N ALA A 20 12.45 11.48 10.70
CA ALA A 20 12.79 10.11 10.29
C ALA A 20 12.41 9.85 8.83
N TRP A 21 11.22 10.29 8.40
CA TRP A 21 10.80 10.16 6.99
C TRP A 21 11.63 11.06 6.06
N LYS A 22 11.86 12.34 6.45
CA LYS A 22 12.71 13.26 5.67
C LYS A 22 14.11 12.69 5.47
N ASN A 23 14.74 12.22 6.55
CA ASN A 23 16.07 11.63 6.49
C ASN A 23 16.11 10.32 5.68
N LEU A 24 15.08 9.48 5.78
CA LEU A 24 14.97 8.30 4.93
C LEU A 24 14.99 8.68 3.45
N MET A 25 14.19 9.69 3.04
CA MET A 25 14.15 10.13 1.64
C MET A 25 15.49 10.65 1.11
N LEU A 26 16.30 11.28 1.95
CA LEU A 26 17.63 11.76 1.57
C LEU A 26 18.68 10.63 1.42
N ASN A 27 18.40 9.45 1.95
CA ASN A 27 19.31 8.30 1.89
C ASN A 27 18.86 7.20 0.90
N LEU A 28 17.77 7.42 0.16
CA LEU A 28 17.27 6.46 -0.81
C LEU A 28 18.20 6.32 -2.02
N LYS A 29 18.27 5.11 -2.53
CA LYS A 29 19.01 4.75 -3.75
C LYS A 29 18.04 4.58 -4.93
N LYS A 30 18.61 4.54 -6.13
CA LYS A 30 17.84 4.20 -7.33
C LYS A 30 17.25 2.78 -7.17
N GLY A 31 15.92 2.67 -7.30
CA GLY A 31 15.20 1.41 -7.13
C GLY A 31 14.48 1.24 -5.78
N ASP A 32 14.78 2.07 -4.78
CA ASP A 32 14.10 2.01 -3.48
C ASP A 32 12.66 2.57 -3.51
N VAL A 33 12.30 3.29 -4.56
CA VAL A 33 10.94 3.76 -4.81
C VAL A 33 10.38 3.00 -6.00
N ILE A 34 9.24 2.36 -5.81
CA ILE A 34 8.55 1.58 -6.84
C ILE A 34 7.18 2.15 -7.13
N LEU A 35 6.74 1.98 -8.37
CA LEU A 35 5.37 2.24 -8.79
C LEU A 35 4.52 1.02 -8.45
N GLN A 36 3.42 1.23 -7.73
CA GLN A 36 2.54 0.15 -7.26
C GLN A 36 1.07 0.53 -7.39
N LYS A 37 0.17 -0.47 -7.37
CA LYS A 37 -1.28 -0.32 -7.51
C LYS A 37 -2.03 -0.89 -6.30
N PHE A 38 -1.48 -0.74 -5.10
CA PHE A 38 -2.15 -1.16 -3.85
C PHE A 38 -2.98 -0.06 -3.21
N SER A 39 -2.95 1.15 -3.79
CA SER A 39 -3.76 2.27 -3.30
C SER A 39 -5.25 1.94 -3.35
N PRO A 40 -6.02 2.26 -2.31
CA PRO A 40 -7.46 2.07 -2.28
C PRO A 40 -8.21 2.92 -3.31
N THR A 41 -7.52 3.84 -3.99
CA THR A 41 -8.05 4.64 -5.10
C THR A 41 -8.10 3.87 -6.41
N GLY A 42 -7.39 2.73 -6.53
CA GLY A 42 -7.22 1.97 -7.76
C GLY A 42 -6.21 2.56 -8.75
N PHE A 43 -5.57 3.70 -8.41
CA PHE A 43 -4.53 4.31 -9.25
C PHE A 43 -3.13 3.89 -8.81
N PHE A 44 -2.21 3.95 -9.76
CA PHE A 44 -0.79 3.77 -9.47
C PHE A 44 -0.26 4.90 -8.59
N SER A 45 0.59 4.55 -7.64
CA SER A 45 1.32 5.51 -6.80
C SER A 45 2.75 5.04 -6.57
N SER A 46 3.65 6.01 -6.40
CA SER A 46 5.06 5.74 -6.10
C SER A 46 5.27 5.73 -4.60
N ALA A 47 5.85 4.65 -4.08
CA ALA A 47 6.11 4.47 -2.67
C ALA A 47 7.49 3.89 -2.40
N ILE A 48 8.03 4.20 -1.22
CA ILE A 48 9.30 3.64 -0.73
C ILE A 48 9.08 2.17 -0.41
N LYS A 49 9.98 1.32 -0.92
CA LYS A 49 9.99 -0.11 -0.63
C LYS A 49 10.42 -0.34 0.81
N ASN A 50 9.48 -0.69 1.66
CA ASN A 50 9.66 -1.00 3.08
C ASN A 50 8.87 -2.27 3.44
N SER A 51 8.94 -2.72 4.69
CA SER A 51 8.27 -3.94 5.15
C SER A 51 6.75 -3.92 4.94
N PHE A 52 6.12 -2.76 5.06
CA PHE A 52 4.68 -2.63 4.77
C PHE A 52 4.37 -2.92 3.29
N LEU A 53 5.11 -2.30 2.38
CA LEU A 53 4.92 -2.50 0.95
C LEU A 53 5.29 -3.92 0.51
N GLU A 54 6.34 -4.50 1.10
CA GLU A 54 6.74 -5.88 0.85
C GLU A 54 5.62 -6.88 1.21
N LYS A 55 4.96 -6.72 2.36
CA LYS A 55 3.79 -7.53 2.73
C LYS A 55 2.66 -7.44 1.69
N LEU A 56 2.39 -6.27 1.14
CA LEU A 56 1.36 -6.12 0.09
C LEU A 56 1.78 -6.81 -1.22
N ILE A 57 3.06 -6.72 -1.58
CA ILE A 57 3.62 -7.41 -2.76
C ILE A 57 3.53 -8.91 -2.59
N GLU A 58 3.94 -9.44 -1.44
CA GLU A 58 3.88 -10.87 -1.12
C GLU A 58 2.45 -11.39 -1.17
N ARG A 59 1.51 -10.66 -0.58
CA ARG A 59 0.07 -10.97 -0.64
C ARG A 59 -0.44 -11.04 -2.08
N LYS A 60 -0.07 -10.07 -2.92
CA LYS A 60 -0.42 -10.07 -4.34
C LYS A 60 0.22 -11.22 -5.10
N ASN A 61 1.50 -11.50 -4.87
CA ASN A 61 2.22 -12.58 -5.52
C ASN A 61 1.70 -13.97 -5.09
N GLY A 62 1.16 -14.06 -3.88
CA GLY A 62 0.57 -15.27 -3.31
C GLY A 62 -0.84 -15.56 -3.80
N GLU A 63 -1.53 -14.66 -4.48
CA GLU A 63 -2.91 -14.87 -4.90
C GLU A 63 -3.06 -16.04 -5.86
N VAL A 64 -4.20 -16.71 -5.77
CA VAL A 64 -4.62 -17.79 -6.67
C VAL A 64 -5.98 -17.48 -7.27
N ALA A 65 -6.12 -17.70 -8.57
CA ALA A 65 -7.41 -17.51 -9.27
C ALA A 65 -8.39 -18.63 -8.90
N PHE A 66 -9.69 -18.31 -8.85
CA PHE A 66 -10.71 -19.29 -8.55
C PHE A 66 -11.96 -19.15 -9.40
N LYS A 67 -12.76 -20.20 -9.39
CA LYS A 67 -14.16 -20.22 -9.87
C LYS A 67 -15.10 -20.68 -8.75
N ASP A 68 -16.37 -20.25 -8.85
CA ASP A 68 -17.40 -20.66 -7.89
C ASP A 68 -17.85 -22.11 -8.14
N GLU A 69 -17.72 -22.59 -9.39
CA GLU A 69 -18.05 -23.95 -9.82
C GLU A 69 -16.84 -24.59 -10.51
N PRO A 70 -16.68 -25.92 -10.41
CA PRO A 70 -15.59 -26.62 -11.06
C PRO A 70 -15.77 -26.64 -12.59
N ASP A 71 -14.65 -26.70 -13.31
CA ASP A 71 -14.61 -26.95 -14.74
C ASP A 71 -13.39 -27.81 -15.11
N ALA A 72 -13.03 -27.84 -16.39
CA ALA A 72 -11.91 -28.67 -16.88
C ALA A 72 -10.54 -28.27 -16.33
N GLU A 73 -10.36 -26.99 -15.92
CA GLU A 73 -9.09 -26.47 -15.39
C GLU A 73 -9.12 -26.25 -13.86
N TYR A 74 -10.28 -25.85 -13.33
CA TYR A 74 -10.48 -25.49 -11.93
C TYR A 74 -11.14 -26.66 -11.21
N THR A 75 -10.38 -27.67 -10.84
CA THR A 75 -10.86 -28.94 -10.28
C THR A 75 -10.54 -29.15 -8.82
N ALA A 76 -9.58 -28.41 -8.27
CA ALA A 76 -9.14 -28.57 -6.89
C ALA A 76 -9.95 -27.69 -5.94
N GLU A 77 -10.50 -28.27 -4.87
CA GLU A 77 -11.30 -27.58 -3.88
C GLU A 77 -10.41 -26.79 -2.90
N LEU A 78 -10.65 -25.49 -2.77
CA LEU A 78 -9.98 -24.62 -1.79
C LEU A 78 -11.02 -24.06 -0.82
N LYS A 79 -10.87 -24.36 0.46
CA LYS A 79 -11.69 -23.82 1.53
C LYS A 79 -11.23 -22.40 1.88
N VAL A 80 -12.09 -21.40 1.64
CA VAL A 80 -11.84 -20.00 1.98
C VAL A 80 -12.22 -19.72 3.45
N ASN A 81 -13.38 -20.25 3.91
CA ASN A 81 -13.82 -20.16 5.30
C ASN A 81 -14.77 -21.32 5.63
N ALA A 82 -15.39 -21.31 6.82
CA ALA A 82 -16.24 -22.39 7.28
C ALA A 82 -17.44 -22.69 6.32
N HIS A 83 -17.88 -21.69 5.57
CA HIS A 83 -19.09 -21.78 4.73
C HIS A 83 -18.82 -21.53 3.24
N ARG A 84 -17.55 -21.36 2.86
CA ARG A 84 -17.16 -21.00 1.49
C ARG A 84 -16.08 -21.92 0.96
N MET A 85 -16.42 -22.64 -0.11
CA MET A 85 -15.53 -23.43 -0.94
C MET A 85 -15.45 -22.79 -2.33
N VAL A 86 -14.26 -22.79 -2.94
CA VAL A 86 -14.03 -22.35 -4.31
C VAL A 86 -13.17 -23.39 -5.04
N TYR A 87 -13.12 -23.31 -6.35
CA TYR A 87 -12.32 -24.21 -7.18
C TYR A 87 -11.14 -23.48 -7.78
N VAL A 88 -9.95 -24.02 -7.60
CA VAL A 88 -8.68 -23.49 -8.11
C VAL A 88 -8.03 -24.50 -9.06
N LYS A 89 -7.02 -24.06 -9.81
CA LYS A 89 -6.23 -24.98 -10.61
C LYS A 89 -5.39 -25.89 -9.72
N PRO A 90 -5.17 -27.17 -10.05
CA PRO A 90 -4.37 -28.08 -9.24
C PRO A 90 -2.95 -27.56 -8.92
N GLU A 91 -2.30 -26.89 -9.88
CA GLU A 91 -0.99 -26.26 -9.66
C GLU A 91 -1.03 -25.11 -8.63
N ASP A 92 -2.12 -24.38 -8.55
CA ASP A 92 -2.33 -23.29 -7.59
C ASP A 92 -2.61 -23.81 -6.17
N MET A 93 -3.09 -25.05 -6.00
CA MET A 93 -3.27 -25.67 -4.68
C MET A 93 -1.97 -25.78 -3.91
N GLN A 94 -0.85 -26.11 -4.56
CA GLN A 94 0.45 -26.14 -3.89
C GLN A 94 0.88 -24.76 -3.44
N LYS A 95 0.60 -23.74 -4.24
CA LYS A 95 0.85 -22.32 -3.89
C LYS A 95 0.03 -21.90 -2.70
N ALA A 96 -1.27 -22.22 -2.66
CA ALA A 96 -2.16 -21.96 -1.52
C ALA A 96 -1.66 -22.68 -0.25
N GLN A 97 -1.32 -23.97 -0.36
CA GLN A 97 -0.83 -24.76 0.77
C GLN A 97 0.49 -24.22 1.34
N ASN A 98 1.40 -23.78 0.49
CA ASN A 98 2.66 -23.16 0.93
C ASN A 98 2.42 -21.90 1.76
N GLN A 99 1.42 -21.08 1.42
CA GLN A 99 1.04 -19.89 2.19
C GLN A 99 0.45 -20.26 3.54
N ILE A 100 -0.46 -21.23 3.57
CA ILE A 100 -1.05 -21.74 4.80
C ILE A 100 0.04 -22.29 5.73
N ASN A 101 0.98 -23.05 5.20
CA ASN A 101 2.11 -23.60 5.94
C ASN A 101 3.07 -22.52 6.46
N ALA A 102 3.15 -21.38 5.78
CA ALA A 102 3.89 -20.19 6.23
C ALA A 102 3.15 -19.35 7.28
N GLY A 103 1.97 -19.80 7.75
CA GLY A 103 1.18 -19.14 8.79
C GLY A 103 0.16 -18.13 8.25
N LEU A 104 0.00 -18.02 6.93
CA LEU A 104 -1.02 -17.18 6.30
C LEU A 104 -2.33 -17.97 6.20
N THR A 105 -3.00 -18.16 7.33
CA THR A 105 -4.13 -19.09 7.46
C THR A 105 -5.50 -18.50 7.11
N VAL A 106 -5.57 -17.18 6.92
CA VAL A 106 -6.82 -16.50 6.57
C VAL A 106 -6.88 -16.26 5.08
N ALA A 107 -7.77 -16.98 4.39
CA ALA A 107 -8.04 -16.78 2.97
C ALA A 107 -9.13 -15.72 2.77
N GLN A 108 -8.92 -14.78 1.85
CA GLN A 108 -9.87 -13.72 1.52
C GLN A 108 -10.04 -13.60 0.02
N GLU A 109 -11.31 -13.53 -0.42
CA GLU A 109 -11.64 -13.28 -1.82
C GLU A 109 -11.36 -11.83 -2.20
N THR A 110 -10.97 -11.62 -3.45
CA THR A 110 -10.78 -10.31 -4.05
C THR A 110 -11.88 -10.00 -5.08
N PRO A 111 -12.08 -8.74 -5.43
CA PRO A 111 -13.10 -8.35 -6.42
C PRO A 111 -12.90 -8.95 -7.83
N ASP A 112 -11.69 -9.40 -8.15
CA ASP A 112 -11.33 -9.96 -9.46
C ASP A 112 -11.20 -11.48 -9.47
N LYS A 113 -11.91 -12.16 -8.54
CA LYS A 113 -11.98 -13.62 -8.48
C LYS A 113 -10.62 -14.29 -8.24
N THR A 114 -9.84 -13.72 -7.30
CA THR A 114 -8.68 -14.39 -6.73
C THR A 114 -8.85 -14.53 -5.22
N VAL A 115 -8.11 -15.46 -4.62
CA VAL A 115 -7.97 -15.60 -3.16
C VAL A 115 -6.57 -15.16 -2.78
N VAL A 116 -6.47 -14.31 -1.76
CA VAL A 116 -5.21 -13.96 -1.11
C VAL A 116 -5.19 -14.52 0.31
N PHE A 117 -3.98 -14.73 0.82
CA PHE A 117 -3.73 -15.29 2.13
C PHE A 117 -3.06 -14.26 3.03
N MET A 118 -3.42 -14.26 4.31
CA MET A 118 -2.84 -13.37 5.32
C MET A 118 -2.82 -14.04 6.69
N SER A 119 -2.03 -13.48 7.60
CA SER A 119 -2.06 -13.91 9.00
C SER A 119 -3.37 -13.50 9.69
N GLU A 120 -3.73 -14.17 10.76
CA GLU A 120 -4.88 -13.78 11.59
C GLU A 120 -4.70 -12.36 12.13
N GLU A 121 -3.47 -11.98 12.52
CA GLU A 121 -3.14 -10.64 13.01
C GLU A 121 -3.44 -9.56 11.96
N ASP A 122 -2.93 -9.73 10.73
CA ASP A 122 -3.16 -8.79 9.62
C ASP A 122 -4.67 -8.69 9.29
N TRP A 123 -5.39 -9.81 9.37
CA TRP A 123 -6.83 -9.84 9.15
C TRP A 123 -7.61 -9.09 10.24
N GLN A 124 -7.29 -9.30 11.51
CA GLN A 124 -7.92 -8.59 12.61
C GLN A 124 -7.64 -7.07 12.52
N GLN A 125 -6.39 -6.69 12.21
CA GLN A 125 -6.05 -5.29 11.99
C GLN A 125 -6.84 -4.69 10.83
N MET A 126 -6.96 -5.40 9.72
CA MET A 126 -7.75 -4.96 8.55
C MET A 126 -9.23 -4.77 8.90
N LYS A 127 -9.83 -5.68 9.67
CA LYS A 127 -11.22 -5.53 10.15
C LYS A 127 -11.40 -4.30 11.01
N LYS A 128 -10.46 -4.06 11.94
CA LYS A 128 -10.45 -2.87 12.79
C LYS A 128 -10.37 -1.59 11.93
N ASP A 129 -9.43 -1.54 11.00
CA ASP A 129 -9.24 -0.37 10.12
C ASP A 129 -10.48 -0.08 9.27
N ARG A 130 -11.20 -1.12 8.84
CA ARG A 130 -12.48 -0.98 8.11
C ARG A 130 -13.61 -0.50 9.00
N ALA A 131 -13.67 -0.98 10.25
CA ALA A 131 -14.67 -0.53 11.22
C ALA A 131 -14.49 0.95 11.62
N GLU A 132 -13.25 1.43 11.65
CA GLU A 132 -12.88 2.82 11.95
C GLU A 132 -12.91 3.73 10.71
N CYS A 133 -13.51 3.28 9.58
CA CYS A 133 -13.52 4.03 8.33
C CYS A 133 -14.25 5.36 8.43
N VAL A 134 -13.54 6.46 8.15
CA VAL A 134 -14.06 7.84 8.16
C VAL A 134 -14.68 8.29 6.82
N GLY A 135 -14.73 7.41 5.82
CA GLY A 135 -15.33 7.71 4.52
C GLY A 135 -14.58 8.75 3.69
N CYS A 136 -13.26 8.80 3.77
CA CYS A 136 -12.44 9.80 3.08
C CYS A 136 -12.44 9.67 1.55
N LEU A 137 -12.79 8.49 1.01
CA LEU A 137 -12.87 8.20 -0.42
C LEU A 137 -14.19 7.51 -0.76
N SER A 138 -14.98 8.09 -1.67
CA SER A 138 -16.28 7.56 -2.08
C SER A 138 -16.22 6.22 -2.84
N GLN A 139 -15.09 5.89 -3.45
CA GLN A 139 -14.86 4.67 -4.22
C GLN A 139 -13.68 3.86 -3.65
N CYS A 140 -13.53 3.88 -2.32
CA CYS A 140 -12.45 3.19 -1.63
C CYS A 140 -12.52 1.67 -1.86
N GLN A 141 -11.45 1.10 -2.41
CA GLN A 141 -11.36 -0.35 -2.62
C GLN A 141 -11.05 -1.12 -1.32
N PHE A 142 -10.52 -0.46 -0.31
CA PHE A 142 -10.22 -1.07 0.99
C PHE A 142 -11.47 -1.24 1.85
N SER A 143 -12.39 -0.26 1.81
CA SER A 143 -13.58 -0.18 2.66
C SER A 143 -14.85 -0.41 1.85
N THR A 144 -15.89 -0.91 2.52
CA THR A 144 -17.26 -0.97 1.98
C THR A 144 -18.06 0.28 2.27
N TRP A 145 -17.48 1.30 2.89
CA TRP A 145 -18.19 2.50 3.28
C TRP A 145 -18.77 3.26 2.09
N SER A 146 -20.01 3.72 2.22
CA SER A 146 -20.62 4.69 1.34
C SER A 146 -21.44 5.70 2.13
N LYS A 147 -21.58 6.91 1.61
CA LYS A 147 -22.32 7.98 2.26
C LYS A 147 -23.83 7.70 2.41
N ALA A 148 -24.38 6.85 1.52
CA ALA A 148 -25.81 6.59 1.47
C ALA A 148 -26.28 5.55 2.49
N ASN A 149 -25.52 4.47 2.66
CA ASN A 149 -25.94 3.30 3.42
C ASN A 149 -24.84 2.65 4.25
N GLY A 150 -23.71 3.32 4.42
CA GLY A 150 -22.55 2.77 5.13
C GLY A 150 -21.79 1.68 4.39
N THR A 151 -22.13 1.42 3.11
CA THR A 151 -21.43 0.44 2.27
C THR A 151 -21.38 0.89 0.82
N THR A 152 -20.33 0.53 0.10
CA THR A 152 -20.23 0.75 -1.36
C THR A 152 -20.97 -0.32 -2.16
N GLY A 153 -21.46 -1.38 -1.53
CA GLY A 153 -22.02 -2.55 -2.18
C GLY A 153 -20.98 -3.40 -2.93
N LYS A 154 -19.71 -3.07 -2.85
CA LYS A 154 -18.60 -3.79 -3.49
C LYS A 154 -17.90 -4.69 -2.48
N LEU A 155 -17.32 -5.78 -2.95
CA LEU A 155 -16.41 -6.60 -2.17
C LEU A 155 -15.14 -5.79 -1.87
N PRO A 156 -14.72 -5.66 -0.59
CA PRO A 156 -13.48 -4.97 -0.26
C PRO A 156 -12.28 -5.73 -0.82
N ASP A 157 -11.29 -5.01 -1.33
CA ASP A 157 -10.05 -5.63 -1.82
C ASP A 157 -9.02 -5.77 -0.70
N PRO A 158 -8.72 -6.99 -0.24
CA PRO A 158 -7.76 -7.25 0.83
C PRO A 158 -6.30 -7.00 0.44
N ARG A 159 -6.01 -6.69 -0.84
CA ARG A 159 -4.69 -6.31 -1.33
C ARG A 159 -4.39 -4.82 -1.13
N THR A 160 -5.38 -4.05 -0.70
CA THR A 160 -5.28 -2.61 -0.45
C THR A 160 -5.17 -2.29 1.05
N TYR A 161 -5.05 -1.03 1.39
CA TYR A 161 -4.87 -0.54 2.76
C TYR A 161 -5.67 0.75 3.00
N CYS A 162 -5.87 1.14 4.27
CA CYS A 162 -6.48 2.40 4.61
C CYS A 162 -5.48 3.55 4.44
N ILE A 163 -5.62 4.35 3.38
CA ILE A 163 -4.72 5.48 3.10
C ILE A 163 -4.80 6.57 4.18
N HIS A 164 -6.01 6.84 4.69
CA HIS A 164 -6.22 7.82 5.77
C HIS A 164 -5.43 7.43 7.01
N LYS A 165 -5.63 6.20 7.51
CA LYS A 165 -4.97 5.70 8.72
C LYS A 165 -3.45 5.69 8.56
N THR A 166 -2.95 5.16 7.44
CA THR A 166 -1.50 5.10 7.18
C THR A 166 -0.86 6.48 7.23
N LEU A 167 -1.45 7.48 6.56
CA LEU A 167 -0.93 8.84 6.56
C LEU A 167 -1.06 9.53 7.93
N TYR A 168 -2.17 9.29 8.62
CA TYR A 168 -2.39 9.83 9.96
C TYR A 168 -1.35 9.30 10.96
N GLU A 169 -1.15 8.00 11.01
CA GLU A 169 -0.21 7.36 11.95
C GLU A 169 1.23 7.81 11.69
N VAL A 170 1.69 7.83 10.44
CA VAL A 170 3.04 8.32 10.11
C VAL A 170 3.20 9.81 10.44
N GLY A 171 2.17 10.61 10.21
CA GLY A 171 2.16 12.03 10.56
C GLY A 171 2.21 12.31 12.07
N HIS A 172 1.79 11.32 12.90
CA HIS A 172 1.75 11.42 14.36
C HIS A 172 2.80 10.53 15.06
N GLY A 173 3.90 10.25 14.40
CA GLY A 173 5.05 9.55 14.99
C GLY A 173 5.00 8.01 14.87
N GLY A 174 4.10 7.47 14.06
CA GLY A 174 4.08 6.05 13.71
C GLY A 174 5.35 5.61 12.98
N SER A 175 5.63 4.31 13.05
CA SER A 175 6.82 3.71 12.46
C SER A 175 6.88 3.88 10.94
N ILE A 176 7.97 4.45 10.44
CA ILE A 176 8.22 4.56 8.99
C ILE A 176 8.46 3.22 8.30
N LYS A 177 8.61 2.13 9.05
CA LYS A 177 8.78 0.78 8.50
C LYS A 177 7.45 0.07 8.28
N ASP A 178 6.44 0.41 9.11
CA ASP A 178 5.17 -0.31 9.18
C ASP A 178 4.02 0.44 8.49
N HIS A 179 4.34 1.53 7.81
CA HIS A 179 3.38 2.34 7.05
C HIS A 179 3.85 2.64 5.65
N LEU A 180 2.91 2.88 4.73
CA LEU A 180 3.25 3.27 3.37
C LEU A 180 3.80 4.70 3.35
N LEU A 181 4.96 4.87 2.74
CA LEU A 181 5.62 6.16 2.57
C LEU A 181 5.65 6.54 1.09
N PHE A 182 4.98 7.62 0.73
CA PHE A 182 5.01 8.13 -0.62
C PHE A 182 6.29 8.91 -0.90
N ALA A 183 6.89 8.70 -2.07
CA ALA A 183 8.01 9.48 -2.55
C ALA A 183 8.02 9.51 -4.08
N GLY A 184 8.53 10.57 -4.67
CA GLY A 184 8.73 10.66 -6.11
C GLY A 184 9.83 9.70 -6.59
N HIS A 185 9.66 9.15 -7.78
CA HIS A 185 10.57 8.16 -8.35
C HIS A 185 12.03 8.63 -8.46
N GLN A 186 12.26 9.94 -8.54
CA GLN A 186 13.58 10.56 -8.67
C GLN A 186 14.19 11.02 -7.33
N VAL A 187 13.57 10.69 -6.20
CA VAL A 187 14.00 11.15 -4.86
C VAL A 187 15.45 10.77 -4.53
N TYR A 188 15.95 9.65 -5.03
CA TYR A 188 17.34 9.21 -4.84
C TYR A 188 18.38 10.23 -5.29
N ARG A 189 18.02 11.18 -6.17
CA ARG A 189 18.91 12.25 -6.62
C ARG A 189 19.15 13.31 -5.55
N PHE A 190 18.32 13.37 -4.53
CA PHE A 190 18.46 14.36 -3.46
C PHE A 190 19.69 14.10 -2.60
N ALA A 191 20.16 12.86 -2.50
CA ALA A 191 21.40 12.51 -1.80
C ALA A 191 22.63 13.27 -2.34
N THR A 192 22.63 13.65 -3.62
CA THR A 192 23.73 14.37 -4.28
C THR A 192 23.38 15.83 -4.60
N ASP A 193 22.15 16.27 -4.35
CA ASP A 193 21.70 17.62 -4.62
C ASP A 193 22.35 18.61 -3.62
N PRO A 194 23.03 19.67 -4.11
CA PRO A 194 23.67 20.66 -3.25
C PRO A 194 22.75 21.31 -2.21
N LEU A 195 21.45 21.41 -2.50
CA LEU A 195 20.46 21.99 -1.59
C LEU A 195 20.39 21.22 -0.25
N TYR A 196 20.64 19.89 -0.26
CA TYR A 196 20.52 19.03 0.93
C TYR A 196 21.86 18.72 1.59
N ARG A 197 23.00 19.24 1.10
CA ARG A 197 24.34 18.98 1.67
C ARG A 197 24.50 19.43 3.12
N ASN A 198 23.84 20.52 3.48
CA ASN A 198 23.92 21.12 4.82
C ASN A 198 22.72 20.74 5.69
N GLY A 199 21.98 19.70 5.31
CA GLY A 199 20.77 19.24 5.98
C GLY A 199 19.49 19.62 5.26
N ILE A 200 18.37 19.49 5.95
CA ILE A 200 17.05 19.77 5.40
C ILE A 200 16.85 21.28 5.25
N PRO A 201 16.58 21.80 4.03
CA PRO A 201 16.43 23.23 3.79
C PRO A 201 15.10 23.75 4.32
N SER A 202 14.98 25.07 4.47
CA SER A 202 13.71 25.75 4.64
C SER A 202 12.96 25.86 3.29
N VAL A 203 11.67 26.12 3.35
CA VAL A 203 10.86 26.45 2.16
C VAL A 203 11.43 27.65 1.41
N LYS A 204 11.94 28.65 2.16
CA LYS A 204 12.58 29.83 1.54
C LYS A 204 13.79 29.45 0.71
N GLU A 205 14.72 28.66 1.25
CA GLU A 205 15.92 28.18 0.54
C GLU A 205 15.53 27.34 -0.70
N LEU A 206 14.50 26.50 -0.60
CA LEU A 206 13.96 25.75 -1.73
C LEU A 206 13.44 26.67 -2.85
N ILE A 207 12.67 27.72 -2.48
CA ILE A 207 12.12 28.68 -3.47
C ILE A 207 13.24 29.47 -4.14
N GLU A 208 14.22 29.91 -3.38
CA GLU A 208 15.38 30.64 -3.93
C GLU A 208 16.17 29.77 -4.92
N LYS A 209 16.38 28.51 -4.59
CA LYS A 209 17.04 27.54 -5.49
C LYS A 209 16.24 27.30 -6.78
N ILE A 210 14.91 27.20 -6.71
CA ILE A 210 14.07 27.05 -7.90
C ILE A 210 14.12 28.32 -8.78
N LYS A 211 14.17 29.50 -8.16
CA LYS A 211 14.22 30.78 -8.90
C LYS A 211 15.58 31.01 -9.58
N SER A 212 16.68 30.57 -8.99
CA SER A 212 18.01 30.68 -9.58
C SER A 212 18.20 29.80 -10.81
N GLY A 213 17.39 28.75 -10.95
CA GLY A 213 17.49 27.82 -12.08
C GLY A 213 18.65 26.84 -11.98
N ASP A 214 19.30 26.75 -10.81
CA ASP A 214 20.44 25.90 -10.54
C ASP A 214 20.05 24.47 -10.10
#